data_56fcbf8a1799e806fbfc6028bc8fa431
#
_entry.id   56fcbf8a1799e806fbfc6028bc8fa431
#
_cell.length_a   1.000
_cell.length_b   1.000
_cell.length_c   1.000
_cell.angle_alpha   90.00
_cell.angle_beta   90.00
_cell.angle_gamma   90.00
#
_symmetry.space_group_name_H-M   'P 1'
#
loop_
_entity.id
_entity.type
_entity.pdbx_description
1 polymer ?
#
loop_
_entity_poly.entity_id
_entity_poly.type
_entity_poly.pdbx_seq_one_letter_code
_entity_poly.pdbx_strand_id
1 'polypeptide(L)'
;MELSDESDGTRKLMALAPAIESVLTKGGLLLVDGIEKELHPALVEFIVAKFQSKKTNPNGAQIVFTTHNTELLDMELLRKDQLYFVDKNGEGVSELYGISDFSAHTTVNIRKGYLIGKYGATPNIEIEEL
;
A
#
# COMPACT_ATOMS: atom_id res chain seq x y z
N MET A 1 -7.33 -29.00 11.58
CA MET A 1 -7.54 -27.64 12.14
C MET A 1 -8.57 -26.94 11.28
N GLU A 2 -9.66 -26.51 11.85
CA GLU A 2 -10.67 -25.77 11.12
C GLU A 2 -10.22 -24.32 10.89
N LEU A 3 -10.61 -23.73 9.75
CA LEU A 3 -10.28 -22.34 9.42
C LEU A 3 -10.79 -21.34 10.47
N SER A 4 -11.84 -21.70 11.20
CA SER A 4 -12.41 -20.90 12.30
C SER A 4 -11.47 -20.73 13.50
N ASP A 5 -10.51 -21.62 13.65
CA ASP A 5 -9.55 -21.63 14.77
C ASP A 5 -8.29 -20.79 14.46
N GLU A 6 -8.15 -20.34 13.21
CA GLU A 6 -7.04 -19.52 12.78
C GLU A 6 -7.27 -18.03 13.06
N SER A 7 -6.19 -17.27 13.21
CA SER A 7 -6.26 -15.82 13.32
C SER A 7 -6.82 -15.19 12.03
N ASP A 8 -7.44 -14.01 12.14
CA ASP A 8 -7.96 -13.28 10.97
C ASP A 8 -6.86 -12.97 9.96
N GLY A 9 -5.64 -12.69 10.41
CA GLY A 9 -4.49 -12.48 9.55
C GLY A 9 -4.10 -13.72 8.76
N THR A 10 -4.10 -14.88 9.40
CA THR A 10 -3.83 -16.17 8.74
C THR A 10 -4.90 -16.49 7.71
N ARG A 11 -6.16 -16.29 8.03
CA ARG A 11 -7.28 -16.48 7.10
C ARG A 11 -7.18 -15.58 5.87
N LYS A 12 -6.82 -14.31 6.06
CA LYS A 12 -6.65 -13.37 4.97
C LYS A 12 -5.48 -13.75 4.07
N LEU A 13 -4.36 -14.18 4.64
CA LEU A 13 -3.22 -14.67 3.87
C LEU A 13 -3.58 -15.91 3.06
N MET A 14 -4.32 -16.86 3.65
CA MET A 14 -4.80 -18.04 2.96
C MET A 14 -5.75 -17.72 1.80
N ALA A 15 -6.55 -16.66 1.94
CA ALA A 15 -7.43 -16.19 0.87
C ALA A 15 -6.67 -15.48 -0.24
N LEU A 16 -5.62 -14.70 0.09
CA LEU A 16 -4.81 -13.97 -0.88
C LEU A 16 -3.79 -14.84 -1.62
N ALA A 17 -3.25 -15.86 -0.97
CA ALA A 17 -2.15 -16.66 -1.53
C ALA A 17 -2.48 -17.28 -2.89
N PRO A 18 -3.64 -17.89 -3.13
CA PRO A 18 -4.00 -18.41 -4.45
C PRO A 18 -4.10 -17.32 -5.52
N ALA A 19 -4.61 -16.15 -5.16
CA ALA A 19 -4.72 -15.00 -6.08
C ALA A 19 -3.34 -14.47 -6.46
N ILE A 20 -2.43 -14.36 -5.50
CA ILE A 20 -1.04 -13.94 -5.73
C ILE A 20 -0.34 -14.93 -6.65
N GLU A 21 -0.43 -16.22 -6.36
CA GLU A 21 0.16 -17.28 -7.19
C GLU A 21 -0.38 -17.26 -8.62
N SER A 22 -1.68 -17.12 -8.78
CA SER A 22 -2.32 -17.04 -10.10
C SER A 22 -1.82 -15.86 -10.91
N VAL A 23 -1.75 -14.67 -10.29
CA VAL A 23 -1.33 -13.44 -10.94
C VAL A 23 0.16 -13.50 -11.31
N LEU A 24 1.01 -13.99 -10.42
CA LEU A 24 2.44 -14.13 -10.67
C LEU A 24 2.71 -15.14 -11.80
N THR A 25 1.96 -16.21 -11.85
CA THR A 25 2.09 -17.25 -12.91
C THR A 25 1.66 -16.73 -14.27
N LYS A 26 0.58 -15.96 -14.32
CA LYS A 26 -0.02 -15.46 -15.57
C LYS A 26 0.51 -14.10 -16.03
N GLY A 27 1.18 -13.35 -15.15
CA GLY A 27 1.59 -11.98 -15.45
C GLY A 27 0.43 -10.98 -15.42
N GLY A 28 -0.58 -11.22 -14.60
CA GLY A 28 -1.79 -10.41 -14.50
C GLY A 28 -1.71 -9.22 -13.54
N LEU A 29 -2.87 -8.72 -13.16
CA LEU A 29 -3.04 -7.61 -12.23
C LEU A 29 -3.84 -8.05 -11.01
N LEU A 30 -3.33 -7.76 -9.82
CA LEU A 30 -4.02 -7.97 -8.55
C LEU A 30 -4.36 -6.62 -7.92
N LEU A 31 -5.62 -6.45 -7.55
CA LEU A 31 -6.10 -5.27 -6.83
C LEU A 31 -6.46 -5.66 -5.39
N VAL A 32 -5.89 -4.95 -4.42
CA VAL A 32 -6.13 -5.22 -3.00
C VAL A 32 -6.49 -3.91 -2.29
N ASP A 33 -7.70 -3.84 -1.76
CA ASP A 33 -8.11 -2.72 -0.93
C ASP A 33 -7.78 -2.99 0.54
N GLY A 34 -7.00 -2.08 1.14
CA GLY A 34 -6.60 -2.20 2.54
C GLY A 34 -5.71 -3.42 2.80
N ILE A 35 -4.57 -3.49 2.14
CA ILE A 35 -3.67 -4.66 2.22
C ILE A 35 -3.21 -4.99 3.65
N GLU A 36 -3.09 -3.97 4.51
CA GLU A 36 -2.67 -4.14 5.90
C GLU A 36 -3.77 -4.64 6.84
N LYS A 37 -5.02 -4.67 6.37
CA LYS A 37 -6.12 -5.15 7.22
C LYS A 37 -5.88 -6.58 7.65
N GLU A 38 -5.70 -6.78 8.96
CA GLU A 38 -5.51 -8.08 9.58
C GLU A 38 -4.21 -8.80 9.21
N LEU A 39 -3.32 -8.16 8.42
CA LEU A 39 -2.00 -8.69 8.09
C LEU A 39 -0.91 -8.00 8.92
N HIS A 40 0.04 -8.78 9.40
CA HIS A 40 1.23 -8.23 10.01
C HIS A 40 2.05 -7.43 8.98
N PRO A 41 2.64 -6.28 9.33
CA PRO A 41 3.45 -5.48 8.38
C PRO A 41 4.53 -6.26 7.65
N ALA A 42 5.16 -7.23 8.29
CA ALA A 42 6.16 -8.09 7.66
C ALA A 42 5.57 -8.94 6.51
N LEU A 43 4.31 -9.35 6.61
CA LEU A 43 3.63 -10.09 5.54
C LEU A 43 3.31 -9.20 4.35
N VAL A 44 2.91 -7.95 4.61
CA VAL A 44 2.69 -6.96 3.55
C VAL A 44 3.99 -6.70 2.79
N GLU A 45 5.09 -6.47 3.51
CA GLU A 45 6.42 -6.30 2.92
C GLU A 45 6.83 -7.51 2.07
N PHE A 46 6.60 -8.71 2.57
CA PHE A 46 6.89 -9.95 1.86
C PHE A 46 6.09 -10.06 0.55
N ILE A 47 4.81 -9.75 0.58
CA ILE A 47 3.94 -9.78 -0.60
C ILE A 47 4.44 -8.77 -1.64
N VAL A 48 4.69 -7.54 -1.24
CA VAL A 48 5.17 -6.48 -2.14
C VAL A 48 6.53 -6.86 -2.74
N ALA A 49 7.43 -7.40 -1.93
CA ALA A 49 8.75 -7.85 -2.39
C ALA A 49 8.64 -8.94 -3.46
N LYS A 50 7.66 -9.83 -3.39
CA LYS A 50 7.42 -10.85 -4.43
C LYS A 50 7.12 -10.23 -5.78
N PHE A 51 6.38 -9.15 -5.84
CA PHE A 51 6.08 -8.44 -7.09
C PHE A 51 7.27 -7.62 -7.61
N GLN A 52 8.15 -7.18 -6.74
CA GLN A 52 9.33 -6.37 -7.10
C GLN A 52 10.50 -7.21 -7.65
N SER A 53 10.58 -8.48 -7.33
CA SER A 53 11.70 -9.33 -7.70
C SER A 53 11.44 -10.05 -9.04
N LYS A 54 12.38 -9.95 -9.95
CA LYS A 54 12.33 -10.70 -11.22
C LYS A 54 12.39 -12.22 -11.01
N LYS A 55 12.95 -12.68 -9.90
CA LYS A 55 13.00 -14.12 -9.57
C LYS A 55 11.61 -14.67 -9.25
N THR A 56 10.83 -13.93 -8.49
CA THR A 56 9.48 -14.33 -8.06
C THR A 56 8.40 -13.84 -8.99
N ASN A 57 8.70 -12.82 -9.80
CA ASN A 57 7.78 -12.21 -10.74
C ASN A 57 8.40 -12.09 -12.15
N PRO A 58 8.71 -13.22 -12.80
CA PRO A 58 9.32 -13.18 -14.13
C PRO A 58 8.35 -12.77 -15.23
N ASN A 59 7.05 -12.87 -15.00
CA ASN A 59 6.02 -12.62 -16.01
C ASN A 59 5.43 -11.22 -15.96
N GLY A 60 6.01 -10.32 -15.16
CA GLY A 60 5.59 -8.93 -15.10
C GLY A 60 4.22 -8.70 -14.46
N ALA A 61 3.81 -9.54 -13.51
CA ALA A 61 2.58 -9.33 -12.75
C ALA A 61 2.63 -8.00 -12.00
N GLN A 62 1.47 -7.37 -11.85
CA GLN A 62 1.32 -6.10 -11.16
C GLN A 62 0.40 -6.23 -9.95
N ILE A 63 0.70 -5.48 -8.91
CA ILE A 63 -0.19 -5.30 -7.76
C ILE A 63 -0.48 -3.82 -7.57
N VAL A 64 -1.75 -3.49 -7.38
CA VAL A 64 -2.20 -2.17 -6.94
C VAL A 64 -2.94 -2.34 -5.64
N PHE A 65 -2.52 -1.65 -4.61
CA PHE A 65 -3.15 -1.77 -3.32
C PHE A 65 -3.32 -0.41 -2.63
N THR A 66 -4.32 -0.34 -1.78
CA THR A 66 -4.50 0.78 -0.86
C THR A 66 -4.03 0.41 0.53
N THR A 67 -3.56 1.39 1.27
CA THR A 67 -3.09 1.21 2.65
C THR A 67 -3.18 2.51 3.43
N HIS A 68 -3.39 2.39 4.74
CA HIS A 68 -3.22 3.47 5.71
C HIS A 68 -1.89 3.35 6.47
N ASN A 69 -1.07 2.33 6.17
CA ASN A 69 0.18 2.10 6.86
C ASN A 69 1.29 3.00 6.32
N THR A 70 1.60 4.06 7.06
CA THR A 70 2.65 5.02 6.71
C THR A 70 4.06 4.45 6.82
N GLU A 71 4.26 3.34 7.51
CA GLU A 71 5.57 2.68 7.62
C GLU A 71 6.09 2.19 6.27
N LEU A 72 5.19 1.86 5.33
CA LEU A 72 5.58 1.50 3.96
C LEU A 72 6.29 2.63 3.22
N LEU A 73 6.10 3.87 3.64
CA LEU A 73 6.77 5.04 3.06
C LEU A 73 8.23 5.19 3.51
N ASP A 74 8.60 4.57 4.63
CA ASP A 74 9.99 4.57 5.14
C ASP A 74 10.80 3.36 4.66
N MET A 75 10.12 2.34 4.18
CA MET A 75 10.79 1.16 3.66
C MET A 75 11.37 1.48 2.28
N GLU A 76 12.63 1.12 2.05
CA GLU A 76 13.24 1.18 0.71
C GLU A 76 12.68 0.12 -0.23
N LEU A 77 11.41 -0.18 -0.08
CA LEU A 77 10.69 -1.22 -0.80
C LEU A 77 10.04 -0.70 -2.08
N LEU A 78 9.52 0.53 -2.03
CA LEU A 78 8.78 1.15 -3.12
C LEU A 78 9.55 2.35 -3.70
N ARG A 79 9.53 2.44 -5.03
CA ARG A 79 10.05 3.64 -5.72
C ARG A 79 9.03 4.77 -5.61
N LYS A 80 9.50 6.01 -5.73
CA LYS A 80 8.63 7.20 -5.70
C LYS A 80 7.54 7.17 -6.78
N ASP A 81 7.87 6.66 -7.96
CA ASP A 81 6.92 6.53 -9.07
C ASP A 81 5.83 5.48 -8.83
N GLN A 82 5.97 4.66 -7.79
CA GLN A 82 4.98 3.67 -7.36
C GLN A 82 4.03 4.18 -6.28
N LEU A 83 4.25 5.40 -5.76
CA LEU A 83 3.50 5.96 -4.65
C LEU A 83 2.49 7.01 -5.13
N TYR A 84 1.25 6.81 -4.76
CA TYR A 84 0.14 7.71 -5.08
C TYR A 84 -0.62 8.07 -3.82
N PHE A 85 -1.16 9.28 -3.80
CA PHE A 85 -2.05 9.74 -2.76
C PHE A 85 -3.45 9.96 -3.32
N VAL A 86 -4.43 9.71 -2.47
CA VAL A 86 -5.83 10.07 -2.72
C VAL A 86 -6.23 11.09 -1.69
N ASP A 87 -6.68 12.23 -2.15
CA ASP A 87 -7.21 13.30 -1.31
C ASP A 87 -8.66 13.57 -1.67
N LYS A 88 -9.45 13.91 -0.67
CA LYS A 88 -10.85 14.26 -0.85
C LYS A 88 -11.04 15.72 -0.45
N ASN A 89 -11.50 16.52 -1.40
CA ASN A 89 -11.73 17.94 -1.14
C ASN A 89 -13.01 18.18 -0.32
N GLY A 90 -13.24 19.45 0.08
CA GLY A 90 -14.42 19.83 0.87
C GLY A 90 -15.76 19.61 0.17
N GLU A 91 -15.77 19.42 -1.14
CA GLU A 91 -16.97 19.12 -1.94
C GLU A 91 -17.21 17.61 -2.11
N GLY A 92 -16.34 16.78 -1.54
CA GLY A 92 -16.44 15.34 -1.63
C GLY A 92 -15.84 14.74 -2.91
N VAL A 93 -15.11 15.51 -3.68
CA VAL A 93 -14.41 15.04 -4.89
C VAL A 93 -13.05 14.48 -4.51
N SER A 94 -12.76 13.26 -4.97
CA SER A 94 -11.47 12.61 -4.76
C SER A 94 -10.51 12.92 -5.90
N GLU A 95 -9.27 13.19 -5.56
CA GLU A 95 -8.17 13.37 -6.50
C GLU A 95 -7.08 12.34 -6.26
N LEU A 96 -6.57 11.76 -7.33
CA LEU A 96 -5.43 10.86 -7.30
C LEU A 96 -4.21 11.56 -7.88
N TYR A 97 -3.11 11.56 -7.16
CA TYR A 97 -1.85 12.15 -7.63
C TYR A 97 -0.64 11.37 -7.13
N GLY A 98 0.42 11.37 -7.92
CA GLY A 98 1.67 10.71 -7.58
C GLY A 98 2.61 11.62 -6.79
N ILE A 99 3.50 11.03 -6.01
CA ILE A 99 4.59 11.78 -5.34
C ILE A 99 5.48 12.49 -6.35
N SER A 100 5.68 11.92 -7.53
CA SER A 100 6.46 12.52 -8.60
C SER A 100 5.92 13.86 -9.09
N ASP A 101 4.64 14.16 -8.83
CA ASP A 101 4.02 15.46 -9.16
C ASP A 101 4.52 16.58 -8.25
N PHE A 102 5.12 16.23 -7.13
CA PHE A 102 5.80 17.16 -6.24
C PHE A 102 7.29 17.18 -6.58
N SER A 103 7.86 18.35 -6.80
CA SER A 103 9.31 18.54 -7.03
C SER A 103 10.09 18.24 -5.75
N ALA A 104 10.11 16.98 -5.36
CA ALA A 104 10.84 16.54 -4.19
C ALA A 104 12.29 16.30 -4.56
N HIS A 105 13.17 17.13 -4.11
CA HIS A 105 14.59 16.79 -4.03
C HIS A 105 14.74 15.53 -3.19
N THR A 106 15.52 14.61 -3.67
CA THR A 106 15.63 13.19 -3.38
C THR A 106 15.94 12.76 -1.95
N THR A 107 16.10 13.67 -1.01
CA THR A 107 16.51 13.38 0.37
C THR A 107 15.40 13.50 1.39
N VAL A 108 14.18 13.81 0.97
CA VAL A 108 13.07 14.01 1.91
C VAL A 108 12.51 12.67 2.33
N ASN A 109 12.46 12.44 3.64
CA ASN A 109 11.70 11.35 4.22
C ASN A 109 10.22 11.52 3.85
N ILE A 110 9.72 10.65 2.97
CA ILE A 110 8.37 10.73 2.41
C ILE A 110 7.31 10.56 3.51
N ARG A 111 7.53 9.61 4.43
CA ARG A 111 6.63 9.39 5.56
C ARG A 111 6.47 10.64 6.42
N LYS A 112 7.59 11.26 6.77
CA LYS A 112 7.58 12.51 7.55
C LYS A 112 6.84 13.62 6.81
N GLY A 113 7.10 13.78 5.51
CA GLY A 113 6.41 14.74 4.66
C GLY A 113 4.90 14.50 4.62
N TYR A 114 4.47 13.25 4.48
CA TYR A 114 3.05 12.88 4.51
C TYR A 114 2.41 13.22 5.85
N LEU A 115 3.03 12.84 6.96
CA LEU A 115 2.48 13.04 8.31
C LEU A 115 2.33 14.51 8.69
N ILE A 116 3.17 15.39 8.16
CA ILE A 116 3.06 16.85 8.38
C ILE A 116 2.15 17.54 7.34
N GLY A 117 1.53 16.80 6.45
CA GLY A 117 0.60 17.33 5.46
C GLY A 117 1.25 17.92 4.21
N LYS A 118 2.54 17.72 3.97
CA LYS A 118 3.26 18.27 2.81
C LYS A 118 2.65 17.90 1.47
N TYR A 119 2.11 16.69 1.37
CA TYR A 119 1.52 16.14 0.14
C TYR A 119 -0.01 16.24 0.11
N GLY A 120 -0.64 16.79 1.15
CA GLY A 120 -2.09 16.66 1.31
C GLY A 120 -2.48 15.22 1.69
N ALA A 121 -3.71 14.83 1.41
CA ALA A 121 -4.24 13.47 1.65
C ALA A 121 -4.21 13.00 3.12
N THR A 122 -3.89 13.88 4.05
CA THR A 122 -4.00 13.62 5.48
C THR A 122 -5.41 13.95 5.96
N PRO A 123 -5.93 13.21 6.97
CA PRO A 123 -7.24 13.52 7.53
C PRO A 123 -7.27 14.95 8.10
N ASN A 124 -8.29 15.70 7.71
CA ASN A 124 -8.54 17.02 8.29
C ASN A 124 -9.38 16.84 9.56
N ILE A 125 -8.70 16.80 10.70
CA ILE A 125 -9.34 16.61 11.98
C ILE A 125 -9.41 17.96 12.67
N GLU A 126 -10.62 18.52 12.77
CA GLU A 126 -10.88 19.68 13.62
C GLU A 126 -11.04 19.20 15.06
N ILE A 127 -10.08 19.57 15.90
CA ILE A 127 -10.21 19.36 17.34
C ILE A 127 -10.91 20.59 17.88
N GLU A 128 -12.18 20.44 18.23
CA GLU A 128 -12.84 21.48 19.03
C GLU A 128 -12.15 21.55 20.40
N GLU A 129 -11.74 22.75 20.78
CA GLU A 129 -11.22 22.97 22.14
C GLU A 129 -12.30 22.62 23.13
N LEU A 130 -12.02 21.65 23.97
CA LEU A 130 -12.85 21.26 25.09
C LEU A 130 -12.81 22.33 26.20
#